data_f0c773d3a097fcaf53a49944bea035e5
#
_entry.id   f0c773d3a097fcaf53a49944bea035e5
#
_cell.length_a   1.000
_cell.length_b   1.000
_cell.length_c   1.000
_cell.angle_alpha   90.00
_cell.angle_beta   90.00
_cell.angle_gamma   90.00
#
_symmetry.space_group_name_H-M   'P 1'
#
loop_
_entity.id
_entity.type
_entity.pdbx_description
1 polymer ?
#
loop_
_entity_poly.entity_id
_entity_poly.type
_entity_poly.pdbx_seq_one_letter_code
_entity_poly.pdbx_strand_id
1 'polypeptide(L)'
;MKKSAYLILSFIFIFSFYSCVKTESTKTEINIAVFIPGVRAGSPVYEMLASGIEEAAAFAKTDGKNVTVKILEAGTNQAEWGTKLMSLAVDGKYDLIVSSNPSLPEIADSVSKQFPNQKFLILDAYAKDNAMITTFRYNQREQAFVAGYISALVSTSGMKYANAEKKLGLIAGQEYPAMLNIIAPAFLEGAKAADNDFTVDFRIVGNWYDASKGAELARAMFKSGVDVIMPIAGGANQGVLAAAKECGFYVSWFDDNGYAKAKGYVISSSEMKQKKLAYEQTLNFINGTLHEGAADTLGIKDGYVNFISDDPVYLETVPEEIRNKQEILIKKIMDGSLNLSIKPDIIIEKK
;
A
#
# COMPACT_ATOMS: atom_id res chain seq x y z
N MET A 1 -24.39 100.20 -15.23
CA MET A 1 -24.99 98.87 -15.33
C MET A 1 -23.84 97.84 -15.35
N LYS A 2 -23.50 97.27 -14.22
CA LYS A 2 -22.36 96.28 -14.06
C LYS A 2 -22.96 94.90 -14.00
N LYS A 3 -22.59 94.03 -14.92
CA LYS A 3 -22.95 92.61 -14.90
C LYS A 3 -21.82 91.85 -14.14
N SER A 4 -22.19 91.27 -13.00
CA SER A 4 -21.34 90.37 -12.27
C SER A 4 -21.44 88.94 -12.84
N ALA A 5 -20.33 88.35 -13.23
CA ALA A 5 -20.22 86.96 -13.59
C ALA A 5 -19.82 86.12 -12.37
N TYR A 6 -20.67 85.18 -12.00
CA TYR A 6 -20.35 84.20 -10.98
C TYR A 6 -19.57 82.97 -11.56
N LEU A 7 -18.35 82.80 -11.10
CA LEU A 7 -17.52 81.65 -11.43
C LEU A 7 -17.88 80.54 -10.48
N ILE A 8 -18.51 79.45 -10.95
CA ILE A 8 -18.79 78.26 -10.16
C ILE A 8 -17.58 77.38 -10.31
N LEU A 9 -16.82 77.20 -9.19
CA LEU A 9 -15.67 76.28 -9.08
C LEU A 9 -16.20 74.91 -8.68
N SER A 10 -16.25 73.95 -9.66
CA SER A 10 -16.69 72.58 -9.44
C SER A 10 -15.52 71.79 -8.88
N PHE A 11 -15.54 71.43 -7.58
CA PHE A 11 -14.57 70.56 -6.92
C PHE A 11 -14.91 69.10 -7.25
N ILE A 12 -14.14 68.48 -8.13
CA ILE A 12 -14.23 67.03 -8.41
C ILE A 12 -13.45 66.31 -7.32
N PHE A 13 -14.16 65.67 -6.39
CA PHE A 13 -13.60 64.76 -5.40
C PHE A 13 -13.30 63.41 -6.07
N ILE A 14 -12.07 63.14 -6.43
CA ILE A 14 -11.61 61.85 -6.90
C ILE A 14 -11.48 60.93 -5.67
N PHE A 15 -12.50 60.08 -5.43
CA PHE A 15 -12.42 58.97 -4.49
C PHE A 15 -11.53 57.88 -5.10
N SER A 16 -10.27 57.87 -4.70
CA SER A 16 -9.38 56.73 -4.96
C SER A 16 -9.82 55.53 -4.11
N PHE A 17 -10.57 54.61 -4.70
CA PHE A 17 -10.79 53.32 -4.09
C PHE A 17 -9.47 52.56 -4.09
N TYR A 18 -8.76 52.60 -2.95
CA TYR A 18 -7.72 51.63 -2.64
C TYR A 18 -8.42 50.28 -2.45
N SER A 19 -8.51 49.51 -3.54
CA SER A 19 -8.83 48.09 -3.44
C SER A 19 -7.69 47.42 -2.71
N CYS A 20 -7.92 47.07 -1.44
CA CYS A 20 -7.03 46.21 -0.68
C CYS A 20 -7.15 44.81 -1.32
N VAL A 21 -6.36 44.53 -2.33
CA VAL A 21 -6.12 43.18 -2.78
C VAL A 21 -5.49 42.47 -1.59
N LYS A 22 -6.27 41.67 -0.87
CA LYS A 22 -5.73 40.66 0.02
C LYS A 22 -4.82 39.77 -0.82
N THR A 23 -3.54 40.05 -0.80
CA THR A 23 -2.54 39.07 -1.23
C THR A 23 -2.72 37.89 -0.26
N GLU A 24 -3.40 36.84 -0.69
CA GLU A 24 -3.30 35.56 -0.01
C GLU A 24 -1.80 35.27 0.07
N SER A 25 -1.29 35.23 1.28
CA SER A 25 0.08 34.78 1.54
C SER A 25 0.15 33.36 1.01
N THR A 26 0.68 33.19 -0.20
CA THR A 26 1.02 31.88 -0.70
C THR A 26 1.98 31.27 0.31
N LYS A 27 1.51 30.24 1.03
CA LYS A 27 2.34 29.53 1.99
C LYS A 27 3.59 29.09 1.24
N THR A 28 4.73 29.70 1.58
CA THR A 28 5.99 29.48 0.86
C THR A 28 6.64 28.15 1.17
N GLU A 29 6.14 27.43 2.17
CA GLU A 29 6.68 26.16 2.64
C GLU A 29 5.57 25.14 2.84
N ILE A 30 5.80 23.93 2.30
CA ILE A 30 4.89 22.77 2.46
C ILE A 30 5.55 21.80 3.43
N ASN A 31 4.87 21.48 4.52
CA ASN A 31 5.37 20.59 5.55
C ASN A 31 4.60 19.27 5.55
N ILE A 32 5.28 18.15 5.33
CA ILE A 32 4.71 16.82 5.29
C ILE A 32 5.26 15.99 6.44
N ALA A 33 4.36 15.39 7.24
CA ALA A 33 4.75 14.35 8.18
C ALA A 33 4.51 12.97 7.58
N VAL A 34 5.44 12.06 7.75
CA VAL A 34 5.27 10.63 7.46
C VAL A 34 5.13 9.90 8.78
N PHE A 35 3.94 9.36 9.03
CA PHE A 35 3.68 8.55 10.22
C PHE A 35 3.84 7.07 9.85
N ILE A 36 4.85 6.42 10.40
CA ILE A 36 5.09 4.98 10.23
C ILE A 36 4.53 4.25 11.45
N PRO A 37 3.42 3.48 11.29
CA PRO A 37 2.85 2.70 12.39
C PRO A 37 3.67 1.42 12.61
N GLY A 38 4.88 1.58 13.07
CA GLY A 38 5.87 0.53 13.22
C GLY A 38 7.28 1.05 13.23
N VAL A 39 8.18 0.25 12.66
CA VAL A 39 9.59 0.57 12.42
C VAL A 39 9.85 0.47 10.92
N ARG A 40 10.56 1.46 10.37
CA ARG A 40 10.90 1.52 8.93
C ARG A 40 11.85 0.37 8.54
N ALA A 41 12.92 0.23 9.32
CA ALA A 41 13.98 -0.74 9.01
C ALA A 41 13.45 -2.18 8.95
N GLY A 42 13.68 -2.83 7.80
CA GLY A 42 13.25 -4.22 7.56
C GLY A 42 11.77 -4.41 7.21
N SER A 43 11.01 -3.32 7.04
CA SER A 43 9.64 -3.34 6.53
C SER A 43 9.59 -2.81 5.10
N PRO A 44 9.48 -3.66 4.07
CA PRO A 44 9.44 -3.21 2.67
C PRO A 44 8.37 -2.15 2.40
N VAL A 45 7.18 -2.31 2.99
CA VAL A 45 6.05 -1.39 2.82
C VAL A 45 6.39 0.01 3.33
N TYR A 46 7.00 0.12 4.52
CA TYR A 46 7.34 1.42 5.11
C TYR A 46 8.59 2.03 4.46
N GLU A 47 9.54 1.21 4.01
CA GLU A 47 10.68 1.69 3.22
C GLU A 47 10.21 2.31 1.90
N MET A 48 9.31 1.64 1.19
CA MET A 48 8.73 2.14 -0.06
C MET A 48 7.91 3.41 0.14
N LEU A 49 7.11 3.48 1.22
CA LEU A 49 6.33 4.67 1.58
C LEU A 49 7.26 5.88 1.77
N ALA A 50 8.21 5.76 2.69
CA ALA A 50 9.12 6.84 3.03
C ALA A 50 9.95 7.29 1.81
N SER A 51 10.54 6.34 1.06
CA SER A 51 11.34 6.63 -0.12
C SER A 51 10.54 7.37 -1.19
N GLY A 52 9.29 6.97 -1.44
CA GLY A 52 8.44 7.65 -2.43
C GLY A 52 8.16 9.10 -2.05
N ILE A 53 7.88 9.37 -0.78
CA ILE A 53 7.60 10.73 -0.28
C ILE A 53 8.88 11.58 -0.30
N GLU A 54 10.02 11.03 0.16
CA GLU A 54 11.32 11.71 0.15
C GLU A 54 11.73 12.08 -1.28
N GLU A 55 11.55 11.19 -2.26
CA GLU A 55 11.83 11.46 -3.67
C GLU A 55 10.89 12.53 -4.26
N ALA A 56 9.59 12.48 -3.93
CA ALA A 56 8.63 13.50 -4.38
C ALA A 56 9.01 14.88 -3.85
N ALA A 57 9.38 14.98 -2.58
CA ALA A 57 9.84 16.23 -1.97
C ALA A 57 11.15 16.72 -2.59
N ALA A 58 12.10 15.82 -2.87
CA ALA A 58 13.34 16.16 -3.55
C ALA A 58 13.09 16.68 -4.96
N PHE A 59 12.23 16.03 -5.73
CA PHE A 59 11.84 16.48 -7.07
C PHE A 59 11.16 17.86 -7.02
N ALA A 60 10.21 18.06 -6.11
CA ALA A 60 9.52 19.35 -5.95
C ALA A 60 10.49 20.50 -5.61
N LYS A 61 11.56 20.24 -4.85
CA LYS A 61 12.61 21.22 -4.59
C LYS A 61 13.38 21.63 -5.85
N THR A 62 13.63 20.69 -6.78
CA THR A 62 14.25 21.02 -8.06
C THR A 62 13.36 21.91 -8.95
N ASP A 63 12.05 21.85 -8.72
CA ASP A 63 11.02 22.68 -9.36
C ASP A 63 10.74 23.99 -8.57
N GLY A 64 11.63 24.36 -7.65
CA GLY A 64 11.59 25.62 -6.92
C GLY A 64 10.60 25.68 -5.75
N LYS A 65 10.00 24.55 -5.35
CA LYS A 65 9.09 24.48 -4.20
C LYS A 65 9.85 24.21 -2.91
N ASN A 66 9.44 24.88 -1.82
CA ASN A 66 10.00 24.62 -0.51
C ASN A 66 9.16 23.55 0.19
N VAL A 67 9.69 22.32 0.26
CA VAL A 67 9.01 21.16 0.84
C VAL A 67 9.89 20.56 1.94
N THR A 68 9.33 20.38 3.14
CA THR A 68 10.00 19.64 4.22
C THR A 68 9.26 18.34 4.52
N VAL A 69 10.02 17.31 4.83
CA VAL A 69 9.48 15.98 5.22
C VAL A 69 10.05 15.60 6.57
N LYS A 70 9.18 15.22 7.50
CA LYS A 70 9.55 14.66 8.79
C LYS A 70 8.97 13.27 8.95
N ILE A 71 9.81 12.28 9.24
CA ILE A 71 9.40 10.91 9.51
C ILE A 71 9.28 10.70 11.00
N LEU A 72 8.17 10.09 11.44
CA LEU A 72 7.92 9.63 12.80
C LEU A 72 7.65 8.13 12.77
N GLU A 73 8.52 7.35 13.39
CA GLU A 73 8.30 5.92 13.63
C GLU A 73 7.55 5.74 14.96
N ALA A 74 6.34 5.22 14.88
CA ALA A 74 5.47 5.06 16.05
C ALA A 74 5.80 3.82 16.90
N GLY A 75 6.65 2.93 16.37
CA GLY A 75 6.96 1.66 17.02
C GLY A 75 5.82 0.64 16.91
N THR A 76 6.07 -0.56 17.44
CA THR A 76 5.18 -1.72 17.27
C THR A 76 4.01 -1.77 18.25
N ASN A 77 3.99 -0.89 19.26
CA ASN A 77 2.87 -0.80 20.20
C ASN A 77 1.68 -0.05 19.58
N GLN A 78 0.71 -0.78 19.05
CA GLN A 78 -0.46 -0.21 18.38
C GLN A 78 -1.32 0.68 19.30
N ALA A 79 -1.33 0.41 20.61
CA ALA A 79 -2.10 1.22 21.57
C ALA A 79 -1.59 2.68 21.66
N GLU A 80 -0.35 2.95 21.26
CA GLU A 80 0.25 4.28 21.27
C GLU A 80 0.04 5.06 19.97
N TRP A 81 -0.37 4.39 18.88
CA TRP A 81 -0.45 5.03 17.56
C TRP A 81 -1.40 6.21 17.54
N GLY A 82 -2.57 6.10 18.19
CA GLY A 82 -3.53 7.19 18.28
C GLY A 82 -2.94 8.45 18.93
N THR A 83 -2.28 8.30 20.07
CA THR A 83 -1.63 9.41 20.80
C THR A 83 -0.51 10.02 19.97
N LYS A 84 0.30 9.21 19.32
CA LYS A 84 1.43 9.67 18.49
C LYS A 84 0.95 10.38 17.21
N LEU A 85 -0.11 9.86 16.56
CA LEU A 85 -0.71 10.53 15.40
C LEU A 85 -1.34 11.87 15.80
N MET A 86 -2.06 11.89 16.95
CA MET A 86 -2.61 13.11 17.54
C MET A 86 -1.54 14.17 17.78
N SER A 87 -0.36 13.77 18.26
CA SER A 87 0.73 14.73 18.55
C SER A 87 1.21 15.47 17.30
N LEU A 88 1.19 14.84 16.12
CA LEU A 88 1.51 15.49 14.85
C LEU A 88 0.45 16.54 14.46
N ALA A 89 -0.84 16.24 14.70
CA ALA A 89 -1.91 17.17 14.42
C ALA A 89 -1.91 18.37 15.40
N VAL A 90 -1.62 18.14 16.69
CA VAL A 90 -1.46 19.19 17.72
C VAL A 90 -0.34 20.16 17.37
N ASP A 91 0.75 19.68 16.76
CA ASP A 91 1.88 20.53 16.34
C ASP A 91 1.44 21.63 15.35
N GLY A 92 0.34 21.39 14.60
CA GLY A 92 -0.26 22.38 13.68
C GLY A 92 0.65 22.84 12.53
N LYS A 93 1.80 22.17 12.35
CA LYS A 93 2.82 22.55 11.37
C LYS A 93 2.65 21.87 10.03
N TYR A 94 2.03 20.67 10.03
CA TYR A 94 2.00 19.81 8.85
C TYR A 94 0.76 20.08 8.01
N ASP A 95 0.98 20.32 6.71
CA ASP A 95 -0.08 20.47 5.73
C ASP A 95 -0.71 19.14 5.37
N LEU A 96 0.09 18.06 5.44
CA LEU A 96 -0.31 16.69 5.17
C LEU A 96 0.39 15.73 6.13
N ILE A 97 -0.37 14.79 6.66
CA ILE A 97 0.17 13.61 7.34
C ILE A 97 -0.04 12.40 6.42
N VAL A 98 1.05 11.76 6.01
CA VAL A 98 1.01 10.58 5.13
C VAL A 98 1.33 9.33 5.94
N SER A 99 0.61 8.25 5.67
CA SER A 99 0.84 6.96 6.29
C SER A 99 0.43 5.79 5.39
N SER A 100 0.66 4.57 5.87
CA SER A 100 0.21 3.35 5.19
C SER A 100 -0.08 2.27 6.23
N ASN A 101 -1.35 1.95 6.43
CA ASN A 101 -1.80 0.79 7.22
C ASN A 101 -3.34 0.74 7.24
N PRO A 102 -3.98 -0.43 7.09
CA PRO A 102 -5.43 -0.58 7.10
C PRO A 102 -6.14 -0.11 8.39
N SER A 103 -5.44 -0.08 9.52
CA SER A 103 -6.00 0.33 10.81
C SER A 103 -5.98 1.85 11.03
N LEU A 104 -5.26 2.61 10.22
CA LEU A 104 -5.08 4.04 10.45
C LEU A 104 -6.27 4.94 10.11
N PRO A 105 -7.15 4.62 9.15
CA PRO A 105 -8.29 5.48 8.87
C PRO A 105 -9.18 5.76 10.08
N GLU A 106 -9.43 4.78 10.93
CA GLU A 106 -10.24 4.95 12.15
C GLU A 106 -9.55 5.90 13.15
N ILE A 107 -8.23 5.78 13.28
CA ILE A 107 -7.43 6.64 14.14
C ILE A 107 -7.40 8.07 13.57
N ALA A 108 -7.17 8.21 12.26
CA ALA A 108 -7.16 9.51 11.59
C ALA A 108 -8.53 10.20 11.64
N ASP A 109 -9.62 9.46 11.53
CA ASP A 109 -10.98 9.99 11.69
C ASP A 109 -11.21 10.57 13.09
N SER A 110 -10.73 9.86 14.12
CA SER A 110 -10.80 10.35 15.50
C SER A 110 -9.97 11.62 15.71
N VAL A 111 -8.82 11.73 15.04
CA VAL A 111 -7.97 12.94 15.06
C VAL A 111 -8.61 14.08 14.27
N SER A 112 -9.15 13.83 13.08
CA SER A 112 -9.74 14.85 12.22
C SER A 112 -10.97 15.54 12.86
N LYS A 113 -11.70 14.85 13.72
CA LYS A 113 -12.79 15.43 14.51
C LYS A 113 -12.32 16.53 15.48
N GLN A 114 -11.08 16.44 15.96
CA GLN A 114 -10.48 17.44 16.85
C GLN A 114 -9.67 18.49 16.07
N PHE A 115 -9.14 18.10 14.90
CA PHE A 115 -8.34 18.94 14.00
C PHE A 115 -8.94 18.95 12.60
N PRO A 116 -10.06 19.68 12.38
CA PRO A 116 -10.86 19.57 11.15
C PRO A 116 -10.17 20.12 9.89
N ASN A 117 -9.00 20.75 10.02
CA ASN A 117 -8.19 21.22 8.88
C ASN A 117 -6.98 20.33 8.59
N GLN A 118 -6.71 19.30 9.43
CA GLN A 118 -5.60 18.39 9.20
C GLN A 118 -5.93 17.39 8.10
N LYS A 119 -5.13 17.39 7.05
CA LYS A 119 -5.26 16.46 5.93
C LYS A 119 -4.44 15.20 6.15
N PHE A 120 -5.01 14.07 5.76
CA PHE A 120 -4.38 12.76 5.80
C PHE A 120 -4.39 12.11 4.43
N LEU A 121 -3.27 11.49 4.06
CA LEU A 121 -3.15 10.58 2.93
C LEU A 121 -2.72 9.21 3.47
N ILE A 122 -3.59 8.22 3.37
CA ILE A 122 -3.34 6.90 3.93
C ILE A 122 -3.37 5.86 2.81
N LEU A 123 -2.22 5.28 2.54
CA LEU A 123 -2.05 4.20 1.56
C LEU A 123 -2.31 2.84 2.21
N ASP A 124 -2.55 1.82 1.39
CA ASP A 124 -2.94 0.48 1.82
C ASP A 124 -4.13 0.49 2.81
N ALA A 125 -5.07 1.40 2.55
CA ALA A 125 -6.22 1.64 3.42
C ALA A 125 -7.44 2.09 2.61
N TYR A 126 -8.62 1.95 3.18
CA TYR A 126 -9.86 2.39 2.55
C TYR A 126 -10.80 2.99 3.58
N ALA A 127 -11.14 4.25 3.41
CA ALA A 127 -12.17 4.96 4.19
C ALA A 127 -12.89 5.96 3.30
N LYS A 128 -14.20 6.05 3.46
CA LYS A 128 -15.09 7.00 2.78
C LYS A 128 -15.66 7.99 3.79
N ASP A 129 -16.29 9.03 3.24
CA ASP A 129 -17.15 9.95 3.99
C ASP A 129 -16.42 10.89 4.97
N ASN A 130 -15.09 11.04 4.81
CA ASN A 130 -14.32 12.07 5.49
C ASN A 130 -13.44 12.84 4.51
N ALA A 131 -13.79 14.10 4.24
CA ALA A 131 -13.08 14.95 3.26
C ALA A 131 -11.61 15.22 3.63
N MET A 132 -11.22 15.04 4.88
CA MET A 132 -9.82 15.25 5.34
C MET A 132 -8.96 13.99 5.15
N ILE A 133 -9.55 12.84 4.82
CA ILE A 133 -8.85 11.56 4.72
C ILE A 133 -8.94 11.04 3.30
N THR A 134 -7.83 11.12 2.57
CA THR A 134 -7.69 10.51 1.25
C THR A 134 -7.06 9.13 1.41
N THR A 135 -7.67 8.12 0.84
CA THR A 135 -7.17 6.73 0.95
C THR A 135 -7.04 6.06 -0.40
N PHE A 136 -6.00 5.25 -0.51
CA PHE A 136 -5.77 4.35 -1.63
C PHE A 136 -5.48 2.95 -1.11
N ARG A 137 -6.31 1.96 -1.45
CA ARG A 137 -6.00 0.56 -1.19
C ARG A 137 -5.56 -0.14 -2.47
N TYR A 138 -4.69 -1.11 -2.32
CA TYR A 138 -4.36 -2.02 -3.42
C TYR A 138 -5.44 -3.09 -3.56
N ASN A 139 -5.68 -3.53 -4.80
CA ASN A 139 -6.54 -4.68 -5.02
C ASN A 139 -5.81 -5.98 -4.64
N GLN A 140 -5.72 -6.21 -3.34
CA GLN A 140 -5.06 -7.40 -2.79
C GLN A 140 -5.79 -8.71 -3.15
N ARG A 141 -7.03 -8.64 -3.64
CA ARG A 141 -7.69 -9.81 -4.23
C ARG A 141 -7.01 -10.24 -5.53
N GLU A 142 -6.71 -9.31 -6.44
CA GLU A 142 -5.93 -9.60 -7.64
C GLU A 142 -4.54 -10.12 -7.28
N GLN A 143 -3.85 -9.45 -6.36
CA GLN A 143 -2.50 -9.79 -5.92
C GLN A 143 -2.42 -11.22 -5.35
N ALA A 144 -3.33 -11.59 -4.47
CA ALA A 144 -3.37 -12.91 -3.86
C ALA A 144 -3.86 -14.01 -4.83
N PHE A 145 -4.81 -13.68 -5.70
CA PHE A 145 -5.32 -14.61 -6.71
C PHE A 145 -4.21 -15.05 -7.67
N VAL A 146 -3.44 -14.10 -8.22
CA VAL A 146 -2.35 -14.44 -9.16
C VAL A 146 -1.24 -15.25 -8.47
N ALA A 147 -0.98 -14.97 -7.18
CA ALA A 147 -0.03 -15.73 -6.36
C ALA A 147 -0.53 -17.16 -6.10
N GLY A 148 -1.82 -17.33 -5.80
CA GLY A 148 -2.46 -18.65 -5.60
C GLY A 148 -2.44 -19.51 -6.86
N TYR A 149 -2.78 -18.90 -7.99
CA TYR A 149 -2.82 -19.61 -9.28
C TYR A 149 -1.45 -20.18 -9.66
N ILE A 150 -0.39 -19.36 -9.65
CA ILE A 150 0.95 -19.86 -9.98
C ILE A 150 1.47 -20.86 -8.94
N SER A 151 1.16 -20.67 -7.65
CA SER A 151 1.53 -21.61 -6.60
C SER A 151 0.95 -23.00 -6.86
N ALA A 152 -0.31 -23.08 -7.29
CA ALA A 152 -0.96 -24.34 -7.65
C ALA A 152 -0.34 -24.98 -8.90
N LEU A 153 -0.04 -24.18 -9.93
CA LEU A 153 0.65 -24.68 -11.14
C LEU A 153 2.03 -25.26 -10.80
N VAL A 154 2.78 -24.62 -9.90
CA VAL A 154 4.09 -25.12 -9.45
C VAL A 154 3.93 -26.38 -8.62
N SER A 155 3.01 -26.41 -7.65
CA SER A 155 2.76 -27.56 -6.77
C SER A 155 2.41 -28.84 -7.52
N THR A 156 1.70 -28.74 -8.65
CA THR A 156 1.32 -29.91 -9.49
C THR A 156 2.27 -30.14 -10.67
N SER A 157 3.41 -29.46 -10.69
CA SER A 157 4.39 -29.60 -11.78
C SER A 157 5.44 -30.68 -11.53
N GLY A 158 6.33 -30.91 -12.49
CA GLY A 158 7.53 -31.74 -12.34
C GLY A 158 8.70 -31.01 -11.68
N MET A 159 8.52 -29.84 -11.06
CA MET A 159 9.59 -29.11 -10.40
C MET A 159 10.07 -29.85 -9.15
N LYS A 160 11.36 -29.66 -8.80
CA LYS A 160 12.11 -30.48 -7.82
C LYS A 160 11.42 -30.66 -6.46
N TYR A 161 10.76 -29.62 -5.96
CA TYR A 161 10.14 -29.64 -4.62
C TYR A 161 8.62 -29.72 -4.65
N ALA A 162 8.01 -29.88 -5.83
CA ALA A 162 6.58 -30.11 -6.00
C ALA A 162 6.21 -31.54 -5.58
N ASN A 163 5.08 -31.73 -4.90
CA ASN A 163 4.69 -33.04 -4.36
C ASN A 163 3.27 -33.51 -4.80
N ALA A 164 2.52 -32.70 -5.49
CA ALA A 164 1.17 -32.95 -5.98
C ALA A 164 0.08 -33.23 -4.90
N GLU A 165 0.35 -32.90 -3.63
CA GLU A 165 -0.64 -33.04 -2.52
C GLU A 165 -1.77 -32.00 -2.61
N LYS A 166 -1.68 -31.05 -3.55
CA LYS A 166 -2.66 -29.97 -3.76
C LYS A 166 -2.96 -29.18 -2.48
N LYS A 167 -1.92 -28.91 -1.71
CA LYS A 167 -2.00 -28.23 -0.42
C LYS A 167 -0.99 -27.09 -0.37
N LEU A 168 -1.48 -25.86 -0.40
CA LEU A 168 -0.66 -24.65 -0.27
C LEU A 168 -0.63 -24.16 1.18
N GLY A 169 0.38 -23.37 1.51
CA GLY A 169 0.52 -22.72 2.82
C GLY A 169 0.35 -21.21 2.71
N LEU A 170 -0.28 -20.62 3.72
CA LEU A 170 -0.33 -19.18 3.95
C LEU A 170 0.07 -18.88 5.38
N ILE A 171 1.13 -18.10 5.59
CA ILE A 171 1.58 -17.66 6.90
C ILE A 171 1.38 -16.16 7.01
N ALA A 172 0.50 -15.72 7.92
CA ALA A 172 0.27 -14.30 8.20
C ALA A 172 0.96 -13.85 9.49
N GLY A 173 1.37 -12.59 9.55
CA GLY A 173 1.92 -11.98 10.77
C GLY A 173 0.86 -11.88 11.86
N GLN A 174 -0.32 -11.40 11.53
CA GLN A 174 -1.47 -11.22 12.42
C GLN A 174 -2.78 -11.47 11.67
N GLU A 175 -3.87 -11.64 12.42
CA GLU A 175 -5.22 -11.53 11.88
C GLU A 175 -5.60 -10.07 11.70
N TYR A 176 -6.08 -9.74 10.51
CA TYR A 176 -6.68 -8.44 10.20
C TYR A 176 -7.71 -8.63 9.08
N PRO A 177 -8.68 -7.71 8.96
CA PRO A 177 -9.82 -7.91 8.06
C PRO A 177 -9.46 -8.19 6.62
N ALA A 178 -8.48 -7.48 6.05
CA ALA A 178 -8.07 -7.72 4.66
C ALA A 178 -7.44 -9.12 4.49
N MET A 179 -6.68 -9.61 5.47
CA MET A 179 -6.12 -10.96 5.45
C MET A 179 -7.22 -12.02 5.43
N LEU A 180 -8.19 -11.90 6.34
CA LEU A 180 -9.22 -12.93 6.51
C LEU A 180 -10.31 -12.89 5.42
N ASN A 181 -10.66 -11.69 4.92
CA ASN A 181 -11.81 -11.52 4.03
C ASN A 181 -11.43 -11.30 2.57
N ILE A 182 -10.16 -10.98 2.27
CA ILE A 182 -9.70 -10.68 0.91
C ILE A 182 -8.53 -11.60 0.52
N ILE A 183 -7.39 -11.53 1.24
CA ILE A 183 -6.14 -12.15 0.82
C ILE A 183 -6.22 -13.68 0.89
N ALA A 184 -6.55 -14.25 2.05
CA ALA A 184 -6.59 -15.70 2.22
C ALA A 184 -7.66 -16.36 1.34
N PRO A 185 -8.91 -15.84 1.24
CA PRO A 185 -9.89 -16.36 0.28
C PRO A 185 -9.43 -16.27 -1.18
N ALA A 186 -8.82 -15.14 -1.59
CA ALA A 186 -8.37 -14.95 -2.96
C ALA A 186 -7.18 -15.83 -3.33
N PHE A 187 -6.28 -16.11 -2.39
CA PHE A 187 -5.19 -17.06 -2.58
C PHE A 187 -5.72 -18.47 -2.85
N LEU A 188 -6.70 -18.93 -2.07
CA LEU A 188 -7.39 -20.20 -2.33
C LEU A 188 -8.18 -20.18 -3.63
N GLU A 189 -8.88 -19.08 -3.94
CA GLU A 189 -9.64 -18.91 -5.19
C GLU A 189 -8.71 -19.01 -6.41
N GLY A 190 -7.54 -18.39 -6.36
CA GLY A 190 -6.52 -18.50 -7.40
C GLY A 190 -5.97 -19.92 -7.55
N ALA A 191 -5.69 -20.60 -6.44
CA ALA A 191 -5.27 -21.99 -6.48
C ALA A 191 -6.34 -22.91 -7.12
N LYS A 192 -7.61 -22.72 -6.73
CA LYS A 192 -8.74 -23.47 -7.30
C LYS A 192 -9.02 -23.15 -8.76
N ALA A 193 -8.61 -21.99 -9.26
CA ALA A 193 -8.70 -21.67 -10.68
C ALA A 193 -7.72 -22.50 -11.54
N ALA A 194 -6.64 -23.01 -10.94
CA ALA A 194 -5.74 -23.98 -11.59
C ALA A 194 -6.26 -25.41 -11.44
N ASP A 195 -6.70 -25.80 -10.24
CA ASP A 195 -7.28 -27.12 -9.94
C ASP A 195 -8.19 -27.00 -8.69
N ASN A 196 -9.44 -27.41 -8.82
CA ASN A 196 -10.47 -27.20 -7.78
C ASN A 196 -10.23 -27.97 -6.48
N ASP A 197 -9.36 -28.97 -6.48
CA ASP A 197 -9.06 -29.81 -5.32
C ASP A 197 -8.07 -29.14 -4.32
N PHE A 198 -7.49 -27.99 -4.68
CA PHE A 198 -6.55 -27.29 -3.80
C PHE A 198 -7.18 -26.86 -2.48
N THR A 199 -6.37 -27.01 -1.42
CA THR A 199 -6.65 -26.51 -0.08
C THR A 199 -5.52 -25.59 0.40
N VAL A 200 -5.79 -24.75 1.41
CA VAL A 200 -4.81 -23.87 2.03
C VAL A 200 -4.72 -24.16 3.52
N ASP A 201 -3.52 -24.48 4.00
CA ASP A 201 -3.16 -24.48 5.42
C ASP A 201 -2.82 -23.02 5.80
N PHE A 202 -3.65 -22.39 6.63
CA PHE A 202 -3.48 -21.00 7.05
C PHE A 202 -3.00 -20.93 8.50
N ARG A 203 -1.88 -20.25 8.74
CA ARG A 203 -1.30 -20.10 10.09
C ARG A 203 -0.87 -18.66 10.36
N ILE A 204 -0.78 -18.34 11.65
CA ILE A 204 -0.52 -16.99 12.15
C ILE A 204 0.67 -17.01 13.08
N VAL A 205 1.63 -16.09 12.85
CA VAL A 205 2.81 -15.92 13.70
C VAL A 205 2.43 -15.27 15.03
N GLY A 206 1.47 -14.34 15.02
CA GLY A 206 1.06 -13.53 16.16
C GLY A 206 1.76 -12.17 16.24
N ASN A 207 2.74 -11.91 15.39
CA ASN A 207 3.45 -10.63 15.25
C ASN A 207 4.17 -10.55 13.89
N TRP A 208 4.78 -9.40 13.60
CA TRP A 208 5.40 -9.10 12.30
C TRP A 208 6.93 -9.32 12.26
N TYR A 209 7.54 -9.88 13.28
CA TYR A 209 9.01 -9.90 13.41
C TYR A 209 9.61 -11.20 13.93
N ASP A 210 8.83 -12.16 14.43
CA ASP A 210 9.35 -13.42 14.99
C ASP A 210 9.71 -14.42 13.88
N ALA A 211 10.95 -14.31 13.38
CA ALA A 211 11.48 -15.20 12.36
C ALA A 211 11.57 -16.67 12.84
N SER A 212 11.80 -16.90 14.14
CA SER A 212 11.87 -18.26 14.70
C SER A 212 10.52 -18.94 14.62
N LYS A 213 9.43 -18.21 14.98
CA LYS A 213 8.06 -18.71 14.85
C LYS A 213 7.67 -18.91 13.41
N GLY A 214 8.04 -17.97 12.51
CA GLY A 214 7.84 -18.13 11.06
C GLY A 214 8.45 -19.43 10.52
N ALA A 215 9.70 -19.74 10.90
CA ALA A 215 10.37 -20.98 10.51
C ALA A 215 9.71 -22.24 11.10
N GLU A 216 9.31 -22.20 12.38
CA GLU A 216 8.58 -23.31 13.03
C GLU A 216 7.29 -23.66 12.28
N LEU A 217 6.48 -22.64 11.99
CA LEU A 217 5.22 -22.82 11.28
C LEU A 217 5.43 -23.37 9.86
N ALA A 218 6.43 -22.85 9.14
CA ALA A 218 6.75 -23.30 7.79
C ALA A 218 7.20 -24.77 7.75
N ARG A 219 8.09 -25.19 8.69
CA ARG A 219 8.48 -26.61 8.82
C ARG A 219 7.30 -27.51 9.15
N ALA A 220 6.39 -27.06 9.99
CA ALA A 220 5.20 -27.83 10.34
C ALA A 220 4.23 -27.98 9.17
N MET A 221 4.09 -26.93 8.32
CA MET A 221 3.34 -26.99 7.07
C MET A 221 3.98 -27.97 6.08
N PHE A 222 5.29 -27.87 5.86
CA PHE A 222 6.03 -28.80 5.02
C PHE A 222 5.81 -30.26 5.42
N LYS A 223 5.92 -30.56 6.73
CA LYS A 223 5.65 -31.92 7.27
C LYS A 223 4.21 -32.38 7.03
N SER A 224 3.26 -31.47 6.84
CA SER A 224 1.85 -31.77 6.54
C SER A 224 1.54 -31.84 5.05
N GLY A 225 2.57 -31.85 4.17
CA GLY A 225 2.44 -31.97 2.72
C GLY A 225 2.33 -30.65 1.96
N VAL A 226 2.58 -29.51 2.59
CA VAL A 226 2.65 -28.22 1.90
C VAL A 226 3.99 -28.08 1.20
N ASP A 227 3.98 -27.74 -0.08
CA ASP A 227 5.17 -27.59 -0.93
C ASP A 227 5.36 -26.16 -1.49
N VAL A 228 4.36 -25.28 -1.36
CA VAL A 228 4.46 -23.85 -1.66
C VAL A 228 3.84 -23.04 -0.52
N ILE A 229 4.57 -22.10 0.06
CA ILE A 229 4.09 -21.25 1.14
C ILE A 229 4.13 -19.78 0.71
N MET A 230 3.03 -19.06 0.92
CA MET A 230 2.97 -17.60 0.79
C MET A 230 3.10 -16.95 2.18
N PRO A 231 4.23 -16.30 2.51
CA PRO A 231 4.39 -15.62 3.78
C PRO A 231 4.03 -14.13 3.65
N ILE A 232 3.13 -13.64 4.53
CA ILE A 232 2.77 -12.23 4.71
C ILE A 232 2.93 -11.90 6.20
N ALA A 233 4.17 -11.87 6.68
CA ALA A 233 4.47 -11.74 8.10
C ALA A 233 5.67 -10.81 8.39
N GLY A 234 5.96 -9.86 7.49
CA GLY A 234 7.01 -8.88 7.68
C GLY A 234 8.39 -9.52 7.89
N GLY A 235 9.09 -9.15 8.97
CA GLY A 235 10.40 -9.70 9.33
C GLY A 235 10.38 -11.21 9.63
N ALA A 236 9.24 -11.77 10.06
CA ALA A 236 9.08 -13.21 10.28
C ALA A 236 9.21 -14.03 8.98
N ASN A 237 9.03 -13.41 7.81
CA ASN A 237 9.23 -14.04 6.50
C ASN A 237 10.65 -14.59 6.31
N GLN A 238 11.66 -14.00 6.98
CA GLN A 238 13.05 -14.49 6.94
C GLN A 238 13.16 -15.93 7.47
N GLY A 239 12.37 -16.26 8.48
CA GLY A 239 12.30 -17.63 9.01
C GLY A 239 11.68 -18.61 8.00
N VAL A 240 10.66 -18.18 7.26
CA VAL A 240 10.05 -19.01 6.21
C VAL A 240 11.03 -19.27 5.07
N LEU A 241 11.80 -18.26 4.65
CA LEU A 241 12.85 -18.42 3.63
C LEU A 241 13.96 -19.38 4.09
N ALA A 242 14.37 -19.30 5.36
CA ALA A 242 15.35 -20.21 5.93
C ALA A 242 14.84 -21.65 5.93
N ALA A 243 13.59 -21.86 6.37
CA ALA A 243 12.95 -23.17 6.36
C ALA A 243 12.77 -23.73 4.93
N ALA A 244 12.47 -22.88 3.94
CA ALA A 244 12.36 -23.29 2.55
C ALA A 244 13.69 -23.88 2.02
N LYS A 245 14.81 -23.24 2.34
CA LYS A 245 16.15 -23.72 1.97
C LYS A 245 16.55 -25.00 2.69
N GLU A 246 16.13 -25.14 3.94
CA GLU A 246 16.43 -26.30 4.79
C GLU A 246 15.61 -27.53 4.38
N CYS A 247 14.30 -27.36 4.19
CA CYS A 247 13.36 -28.47 3.97
C CYS A 247 13.15 -28.82 2.50
N GLY A 248 13.34 -27.86 1.58
CA GLY A 248 13.07 -28.04 0.17
C GLY A 248 11.59 -27.85 -0.18
N PHE A 249 11.07 -26.63 -0.04
CA PHE A 249 9.77 -26.19 -0.53
C PHE A 249 9.87 -24.83 -1.19
N TYR A 250 8.84 -24.40 -1.92
CA TYR A 250 8.81 -23.13 -2.64
C TYR A 250 8.12 -22.04 -1.83
N VAL A 251 8.43 -20.78 -2.19
CA VAL A 251 7.86 -19.59 -1.59
C VAL A 251 7.21 -18.73 -2.68
N SER A 252 5.95 -18.37 -2.48
CA SER A 252 5.25 -17.34 -3.25
C SER A 252 5.36 -16.01 -2.48
N TRP A 253 6.17 -15.08 -2.99
CA TRP A 253 6.48 -13.85 -2.29
C TRP A 253 5.42 -12.77 -2.54
N PHE A 254 5.19 -11.95 -1.52
CA PHE A 254 4.15 -10.92 -1.52
C PHE A 254 4.74 -9.53 -1.22
N ASP A 255 4.12 -8.47 -1.70
CA ASP A 255 4.38 -7.04 -1.49
C ASP A 255 5.56 -6.42 -2.26
N ASP A 256 6.67 -7.11 -2.50
CA ASP A 256 7.82 -6.60 -3.24
C ASP A 256 8.48 -7.69 -4.11
N ASN A 257 9.58 -7.36 -4.80
CA ASN A 257 10.38 -8.35 -5.52
C ASN A 257 11.18 -9.22 -4.55
N GLY A 258 10.76 -10.47 -4.41
CA GLY A 258 11.39 -11.45 -3.51
C GLY A 258 12.38 -12.41 -4.18
N TYR A 259 12.50 -12.45 -5.49
CA TYR A 259 13.26 -13.49 -6.20
C TYR A 259 14.72 -13.60 -5.74
N ALA A 260 15.39 -12.48 -5.52
CA ALA A 260 16.78 -12.46 -5.07
C ALA A 260 16.97 -12.90 -3.61
N LYS A 261 15.90 -12.91 -2.78
CA LYS A 261 15.97 -13.25 -1.34
C LYS A 261 16.26 -14.74 -1.12
N ALA A 262 15.76 -15.61 -2.02
CA ALA A 262 16.03 -17.04 -2.01
C ALA A 262 15.96 -17.62 -3.44
N LYS A 263 17.04 -17.41 -4.23
CA LYS A 263 17.12 -17.90 -5.62
C LYS A 263 16.83 -19.39 -5.72
N GLY A 264 15.96 -19.77 -6.65
CA GLY A 264 15.54 -21.15 -6.87
C GLY A 264 14.47 -21.68 -5.91
N TYR A 265 14.10 -20.89 -4.87
CA TYR A 265 13.01 -21.21 -3.94
C TYR A 265 11.82 -20.26 -4.08
N VAL A 266 12.05 -18.97 -4.39
CA VAL A 266 10.97 -18.03 -4.66
C VAL A 266 10.52 -18.21 -6.11
N ILE A 267 9.27 -18.66 -6.29
CA ILE A 267 8.68 -19.00 -7.59
C ILE A 267 7.73 -17.94 -8.12
N SER A 268 7.35 -16.99 -7.30
CA SER A 268 6.50 -15.88 -7.69
C SER A 268 6.76 -14.66 -6.81
N SER A 269 6.57 -13.48 -7.39
CA SER A 269 6.54 -12.23 -6.65
C SER A 269 5.39 -11.39 -7.16
N SER A 270 4.40 -11.16 -6.30
CA SER A 270 3.32 -10.20 -6.54
C SER A 270 3.56 -8.96 -5.69
N GLU A 271 3.64 -7.80 -6.33
CA GLU A 271 4.02 -6.56 -5.68
C GLU A 271 2.92 -5.52 -5.66
N MET A 272 2.92 -4.67 -4.66
CA MET A 272 2.23 -3.39 -4.66
C MET A 272 3.22 -2.27 -4.96
N LYS A 273 2.86 -1.35 -5.86
CA LYS A 273 3.71 -0.23 -6.25
C LYS A 273 3.66 0.91 -5.22
N GLN A 274 3.89 0.59 -3.94
CA GLN A 274 3.78 1.51 -2.81
C GLN A 274 4.63 2.76 -3.00
N LYS A 275 5.89 2.62 -3.43
CA LYS A 275 6.79 3.73 -3.66
C LYS A 275 6.27 4.67 -4.76
N LYS A 276 5.79 4.11 -5.88
CA LYS A 276 5.19 4.85 -6.99
C LYS A 276 3.97 5.65 -6.50
N LEU A 277 3.04 4.98 -5.82
CA LEU A 277 1.84 5.63 -5.32
C LEU A 277 2.15 6.75 -4.32
N ALA A 278 3.06 6.49 -3.37
CA ALA A 278 3.50 7.49 -2.40
C ALA A 278 4.13 8.71 -3.09
N TYR A 279 4.98 8.48 -4.09
CA TYR A 279 5.60 9.54 -4.88
C TYR A 279 4.54 10.38 -5.63
N GLU A 280 3.67 9.74 -6.41
CA GLU A 280 2.69 10.42 -7.25
C GLU A 280 1.66 11.19 -6.43
N GLN A 281 1.11 10.59 -5.37
CA GLN A 281 0.09 11.26 -4.56
C GLN A 281 0.68 12.39 -3.69
N THR A 282 1.94 12.26 -3.28
CA THR A 282 2.66 13.36 -2.61
C THR A 282 2.89 14.52 -3.58
N LEU A 283 3.28 14.26 -4.83
CA LEU A 283 3.39 15.30 -5.85
C LEU A 283 2.04 15.94 -6.17
N ASN A 284 0.97 15.14 -6.27
CA ASN A 284 -0.37 15.66 -6.48
C ASN A 284 -0.78 16.62 -5.34
N PHE A 285 -0.47 16.29 -4.10
CA PHE A 285 -0.70 17.18 -2.96
C PHE A 285 0.11 18.48 -3.09
N ILE A 286 1.41 18.37 -3.33
CA ILE A 286 2.32 19.52 -3.48
C ILE A 286 1.88 20.44 -4.64
N ASN A 287 1.29 19.89 -5.70
CA ASN A 287 0.81 20.61 -6.87
C ASN A 287 -0.65 21.11 -6.73
N GLY A 288 -1.34 20.76 -5.64
CA GLY A 288 -2.76 21.10 -5.44
C GLY A 288 -3.71 20.32 -6.34
N THR A 289 -3.31 19.15 -6.82
CA THR A 289 -4.10 18.27 -7.72
C THR A 289 -4.52 16.96 -7.05
N LEU A 290 -4.21 16.77 -5.77
CA LEU A 290 -4.69 15.61 -5.02
C LEU A 290 -6.22 15.66 -4.92
N HIS A 291 -6.88 14.57 -5.29
CA HIS A 291 -8.33 14.43 -5.10
C HIS A 291 -8.62 14.12 -3.63
N GLU A 292 -8.78 15.18 -2.85
CA GLU A 292 -8.96 15.10 -1.40
C GLU A 292 -10.27 14.38 -1.03
N GLY A 293 -10.23 13.57 0.03
CA GLY A 293 -11.37 12.76 0.48
C GLY A 293 -11.73 11.57 -0.43
N ALA A 294 -10.94 11.32 -1.49
CA ALA A 294 -11.14 10.15 -2.33
C ALA A 294 -10.81 8.84 -1.58
N ALA A 295 -11.51 7.77 -1.97
CA ALA A 295 -11.26 6.42 -1.49
C ALA A 295 -11.21 5.47 -2.69
N ASP A 296 -10.02 5.21 -3.20
CA ASP A 296 -9.82 4.46 -4.42
C ASP A 296 -9.25 3.06 -4.17
N THR A 297 -9.57 2.14 -5.07
CA THR A 297 -8.98 0.79 -5.12
C THR A 297 -8.20 0.65 -6.41
N LEU A 298 -6.90 0.38 -6.30
CA LEU A 298 -5.95 0.35 -7.40
C LEU A 298 -5.45 -1.08 -7.64
N GLY A 299 -5.60 -1.57 -8.86
CA GLY A 299 -5.29 -2.95 -9.23
C GLY A 299 -4.19 -3.08 -10.28
N ILE A 300 -4.14 -4.26 -10.89
CA ILE A 300 -3.22 -4.60 -11.96
C ILE A 300 -3.45 -3.68 -13.18
N LYS A 301 -4.70 -3.47 -13.55
CA LYS A 301 -5.06 -2.60 -14.68
C LYS A 301 -4.60 -1.14 -14.48
N ASP A 302 -4.60 -0.67 -13.24
CA ASP A 302 -4.20 0.68 -12.88
C ASP A 302 -2.66 0.81 -12.76
N GLY A 303 -1.93 -0.30 -12.81
CA GLY A 303 -0.48 -0.36 -12.73
C GLY A 303 0.08 -0.14 -11.32
N TYR A 304 -0.72 -0.46 -10.28
CA TYR A 304 -0.29 -0.36 -8.86
C TYR A 304 -0.23 -1.71 -8.15
N VAL A 305 -0.82 -2.74 -8.71
CA VAL A 305 -0.56 -4.14 -8.37
C VAL A 305 0.13 -4.77 -9.58
N ASN A 306 1.13 -5.62 -9.36
CA ASN A 306 1.88 -6.24 -10.43
C ASN A 306 2.33 -7.64 -10.05
N PHE A 307 2.35 -8.55 -11.02
CA PHE A 307 3.08 -9.80 -10.96
C PHE A 307 4.40 -9.62 -11.71
N ILE A 308 5.52 -9.81 -11.04
CA ILE A 308 6.86 -9.59 -11.62
C ILE A 308 7.21 -10.81 -12.46
N SER A 309 7.05 -10.70 -13.78
CA SER A 309 7.25 -11.78 -14.75
C SER A 309 8.52 -11.68 -15.57
N ASP A 310 9.27 -10.58 -15.46
CA ASP A 310 10.46 -10.26 -16.24
C ASP A 310 11.78 -10.40 -15.47
N ASP A 311 11.73 -10.78 -14.19
CA ASP A 311 12.92 -10.99 -13.37
C ASP A 311 13.73 -12.20 -13.86
N PRO A 312 15.04 -12.07 -14.08
CA PRO A 312 15.89 -13.17 -14.56
C PRO A 312 15.81 -14.43 -13.68
N VAL A 313 15.69 -14.29 -12.35
CA VAL A 313 15.61 -15.44 -11.44
C VAL A 313 14.28 -16.18 -11.62
N TYR A 314 13.18 -15.45 -11.85
CA TYR A 314 11.89 -16.05 -12.18
C TYR A 314 11.95 -16.84 -13.49
N LEU A 315 12.54 -16.23 -14.54
CA LEU A 315 12.69 -16.83 -15.86
C LEU A 315 13.56 -18.11 -15.83
N GLU A 316 14.58 -18.14 -14.98
CA GLU A 316 15.45 -19.30 -14.75
C GLU A 316 14.77 -20.40 -13.91
N THR A 317 13.99 -19.99 -12.88
CA THR A 317 13.45 -20.93 -11.86
C THR A 317 12.18 -21.61 -12.32
N VAL A 318 11.26 -20.87 -12.96
CA VAL A 318 9.92 -21.35 -13.28
C VAL A 318 9.84 -21.77 -14.75
N PRO A 319 9.41 -23.01 -15.06
CA PRO A 319 9.27 -23.51 -16.44
C PRO A 319 8.39 -22.61 -17.31
N GLU A 320 8.74 -22.49 -18.58
CA GLU A 320 8.04 -21.64 -19.56
C GLU A 320 6.56 -21.97 -19.67
N GLU A 321 6.18 -23.25 -19.63
CA GLU A 321 4.78 -23.66 -19.68
C GLU A 321 3.96 -23.04 -18.54
N ILE A 322 4.50 -23.01 -17.31
CA ILE A 322 3.87 -22.40 -16.14
C ILE A 322 3.79 -20.88 -16.31
N ARG A 323 4.89 -20.26 -16.76
CA ARG A 323 4.95 -18.81 -17.00
C ARG A 323 3.92 -18.35 -18.03
N ASN A 324 3.74 -19.12 -19.12
CA ASN A 324 2.75 -18.83 -20.17
C ASN A 324 1.32 -18.90 -19.62
N LYS A 325 0.99 -19.90 -18.79
CA LYS A 325 -0.33 -19.98 -18.14
C LYS A 325 -0.59 -18.78 -17.23
N GLN A 326 0.42 -18.36 -16.45
CA GLN A 326 0.33 -17.19 -15.58
C GLN A 326 0.14 -15.90 -16.40
N GLU A 327 0.87 -15.72 -17.49
CA GLU A 327 0.73 -14.57 -18.37
C GLU A 327 -0.66 -14.47 -19.01
N ILE A 328 -1.22 -15.61 -19.45
CA ILE A 328 -2.60 -15.66 -19.96
C ILE A 328 -3.60 -15.22 -18.89
N LEU A 329 -3.42 -15.65 -17.63
CA LEU A 329 -4.27 -15.24 -16.52
C LEU A 329 -4.20 -13.71 -16.30
N ILE A 330 -3.00 -13.15 -16.26
CA ILE A 330 -2.80 -11.71 -16.06
C ILE A 330 -3.43 -10.90 -17.21
N LYS A 331 -3.30 -11.37 -18.46
CA LYS A 331 -3.97 -10.73 -19.60
C LYS A 331 -5.49 -10.70 -19.44
N LYS A 332 -6.11 -11.75 -18.88
CA LYS A 332 -7.56 -11.77 -18.60
C LYS A 332 -7.97 -10.77 -17.52
N ILE A 333 -7.10 -10.47 -16.56
CA ILE A 333 -7.35 -9.41 -15.57
C ILE A 333 -7.23 -8.04 -16.24
N MET A 334 -6.18 -7.85 -17.04
CA MET A 334 -5.91 -6.59 -17.73
C MET A 334 -7.01 -6.20 -18.74
N ASP A 335 -7.55 -7.16 -19.49
CA ASP A 335 -8.62 -6.92 -20.46
C ASP A 335 -10.02 -6.93 -19.84
N GLY A 336 -10.14 -7.28 -18.56
CA GLY A 336 -11.38 -7.31 -17.79
C GLY A 336 -12.24 -8.56 -17.99
N SER A 337 -11.78 -9.58 -18.75
CA SER A 337 -12.48 -10.85 -18.90
C SER A 337 -12.47 -11.70 -17.64
N LEU A 338 -11.53 -11.43 -16.72
CA LEU A 338 -11.52 -11.92 -15.35
C LEU A 338 -11.60 -10.73 -14.40
N ASN A 339 -12.77 -10.54 -13.77
CA ASN A 339 -13.00 -9.45 -12.82
C ASN A 339 -12.78 -9.92 -11.37
N LEU A 340 -11.76 -9.40 -10.73
CA LEU A 340 -11.39 -9.67 -9.33
C LEU A 340 -11.54 -8.43 -8.45
N SER A 341 -12.51 -7.56 -8.75
CA SER A 341 -12.77 -6.37 -7.94
C SER A 341 -13.13 -6.75 -6.50
N ILE A 342 -12.62 -5.95 -5.54
CA ILE A 342 -13.03 -6.06 -4.14
C ILE A 342 -14.42 -5.45 -4.02
N LYS A 343 -15.39 -6.24 -3.53
CA LYS A 343 -16.74 -5.73 -3.30
C LYS A 343 -16.72 -4.72 -2.15
N PRO A 344 -17.45 -3.59 -2.27
CA PRO A 344 -17.50 -2.56 -1.21
C PRO A 344 -17.97 -3.11 0.15
N ASP A 345 -18.86 -4.11 0.14
CA ASP A 345 -19.54 -4.65 1.33
C ASP A 345 -18.68 -5.64 2.15
N ILE A 346 -17.44 -5.93 1.73
CA ILE A 346 -16.45 -6.68 2.54
C ILE A 346 -15.77 -5.74 3.55
N ILE A 347 -16.35 -4.60 3.84
CA ILE A 347 -15.93 -3.73 4.94
C ILE A 347 -16.58 -4.24 6.22
N ILE A 348 -15.84 -5.09 6.94
CA ILE A 348 -15.80 -5.24 8.39
C ILE A 348 -17.13 -4.93 9.10
N GLU A 349 -18.01 -5.91 9.24
CA GLU A 349 -18.86 -5.94 10.42
C GLU A 349 -17.97 -6.21 11.65
N LYS A 350 -17.79 -5.20 12.48
CA LYS A 350 -17.30 -5.41 13.85
C LYS A 350 -18.34 -6.31 14.57
N LYS A 351 -17.94 -7.56 14.88
CA LYS A 351 -18.62 -8.34 15.89
C LYS A 351 -18.10 -7.97 17.26
#